data_d56324cfa8776f63799bf05f094db54d
#
_entry.id   d56324cfa8776f63799bf05f094db54d
#
_cell.length_a   1.000
_cell.length_b   1.000
_cell.length_c   1.000
_cell.angle_alpha   90.00
_cell.angle_beta   90.00
_cell.angle_gamma   90.00
#
_symmetry.space_group_name_H-M   'P 1'
#
loop_
_entity.id
_entity.type
_entity.pdbx_description
1 polymer ?
#
loop_
_entity_poly.entity_id
_entity_poly.type
_entity_poly.pdbx_seq_one_letter_code
_entity_poly.pdbx_strand_id
1 'polypeptide(L)'
;MYIQLLITGVSMGMLYALMAMGLILIVKAVGVLNFAHGQLFMLGGYLTWMLTYQLHLPVWGVAICGLVCFAICGAAYMFTVYWPLRSSPWKVTVTISTLGASIALKEIVRLIWGSVPLTMDPIVDGVTHIGSAYFNNQYILILVIGGGLMLGVYVLFEKTFIGKIMQATAQDRYASNLIGIPTIVAISGTYMVSMCLSGVGGWLASPLFLVSQSLGSMAQKAFAG
;
A
#
# COMPACT_ATOMS: atom_id res chain seq x y z
N MET A 1 30.71 4.72 6.01
CA MET A 1 29.93 3.76 6.80
C MET A 1 28.67 4.38 7.42
N TYR A 2 28.76 5.42 8.28
CA TYR A 2 27.57 6.02 8.94
C TYR A 2 26.54 6.61 7.96
N ILE A 3 26.98 7.33 6.94
CA ILE A 3 26.10 7.94 5.92
C ILE A 3 25.33 6.85 5.15
N GLN A 4 25.98 5.77 4.79
CA GLN A 4 25.35 4.63 4.10
C GLN A 4 24.28 3.99 4.99
N LEU A 5 24.59 3.76 6.27
CA LEU A 5 23.63 3.19 7.23
C LEU A 5 22.42 4.11 7.41
N LEU A 6 22.65 5.42 7.47
CA LEU A 6 21.58 6.41 7.62
C LEU A 6 20.66 6.43 6.40
N ILE A 7 21.21 6.49 5.17
CA ILE A 7 20.40 6.49 3.94
C ILE A 7 19.58 5.20 3.83
N THR A 8 20.20 4.03 4.05
CA THR A 8 19.50 2.75 4.02
C THR A 8 18.41 2.68 5.09
N GLY A 9 18.72 3.10 6.32
CA GLY A 9 17.77 3.10 7.43
C GLY A 9 16.56 4.02 7.18
N VAL A 10 16.79 5.25 6.70
CA VAL A 10 15.71 6.20 6.39
C VAL A 10 14.88 5.70 5.21
N SER A 11 15.50 5.09 4.20
CA SER A 11 14.76 4.51 3.05
C SER A 11 13.87 3.34 3.48
N MET A 12 14.36 2.46 4.36
CA MET A 12 13.54 1.39 4.94
C MET A 12 12.42 1.95 5.81
N GLY A 13 12.71 2.96 6.63
CA GLY A 13 11.72 3.69 7.40
C GLY A 13 10.62 4.31 6.53
N MET A 14 10.99 4.83 5.35
CA MET A 14 10.04 5.39 4.39
C MET A 14 9.06 4.33 3.85
N LEU A 15 9.54 3.11 3.53
CA LEU A 15 8.66 2.02 3.11
C LEU A 15 7.67 1.64 4.21
N TYR A 16 8.13 1.53 5.45
CA TYR A 16 7.25 1.27 6.59
C TYR A 16 6.26 2.41 6.84
N ALA A 17 6.69 3.65 6.66
CA ALA A 17 5.83 4.82 6.82
C ALA A 17 4.70 4.87 5.77
N LEU A 18 4.99 4.51 4.49
CA LEU A 18 3.96 4.40 3.45
C LEU A 18 2.90 3.36 3.81
N MET A 19 3.33 2.21 4.32
CA MET A 19 2.42 1.16 4.77
C MET A 19 1.60 1.58 5.97
N ALA A 20 2.24 2.14 6.99
CA ALA A 20 1.57 2.62 8.20
C ALA A 20 0.53 3.68 7.87
N MET A 21 0.87 4.63 6.96
CA MET A 21 -0.06 5.65 6.50
C MET A 21 -1.28 5.03 5.80
N GLY A 22 -1.09 4.06 4.90
CA GLY A 22 -2.19 3.35 4.24
C GLY A 22 -3.10 2.64 5.26
N LEU A 23 -2.52 1.97 6.26
CA LEU A 23 -3.29 1.32 7.32
C LEU A 23 -4.07 2.33 8.16
N ILE A 24 -3.43 3.42 8.59
CA ILE A 24 -4.07 4.46 9.41
C ILE A 24 -5.27 5.08 8.68
N LEU A 25 -5.19 5.27 7.36
CA LEU A 25 -6.30 5.77 6.55
C LEU A 25 -7.51 4.84 6.63
N ILE A 26 -7.30 3.52 6.50
CA ILE A 26 -8.37 2.53 6.63
C ILE A 26 -8.93 2.53 8.06
N VAL A 27 -8.07 2.50 9.06
CA VAL A 27 -8.51 2.50 10.46
C VAL A 27 -9.34 3.74 10.79
N LYS A 28 -8.94 4.91 10.33
CA LYS A 28 -9.71 6.15 10.49
C LYS A 28 -11.07 6.05 9.78
N ALA A 29 -11.10 5.56 8.55
CA ALA A 29 -12.34 5.50 7.77
C ALA A 29 -13.32 4.44 8.27
N VAL A 30 -12.83 3.31 8.78
CA VAL A 30 -13.66 2.13 9.11
C VAL A 30 -13.77 1.89 10.62
N GLY A 31 -12.79 2.36 11.41
CA GLY A 31 -12.72 2.14 12.85
C GLY A 31 -12.31 0.71 13.22
N VAL A 32 -11.68 -0.04 12.28
CA VAL A 32 -11.26 -1.43 12.45
C VAL A 32 -9.88 -1.63 11.83
N LEU A 33 -9.03 -2.42 12.49
CA LEU A 33 -7.72 -2.82 11.94
C LEU A 33 -7.91 -3.79 10.77
N ASN A 34 -7.18 -3.52 9.68
CA ASN A 34 -7.16 -4.40 8.52
C ASN A 34 -5.88 -5.25 8.52
N PHE A 35 -5.98 -6.49 9.00
CA PHE A 35 -4.84 -7.42 9.03
C PHE A 35 -4.38 -7.91 7.65
N ALA A 36 -5.18 -7.73 6.61
CA ALA A 36 -4.76 -8.05 5.24
C ALA A 36 -3.90 -6.96 4.60
N HIS A 37 -3.68 -5.82 5.29
CA HIS A 37 -2.97 -4.69 4.70
C HIS A 37 -1.55 -5.03 4.24
N GLY A 38 -0.83 -5.87 5.00
CA GLY A 38 0.47 -6.38 4.58
C GLY A 38 0.43 -7.22 3.30
N GLN A 39 -0.65 -7.97 3.08
CA GLN A 39 -0.81 -8.74 1.84
C GLN A 39 -1.12 -7.85 0.63
N LEU A 40 -1.73 -6.68 0.85
CA LEU A 40 -1.93 -5.68 -0.20
C LEU A 40 -0.59 -5.09 -0.68
N PHE A 41 0.36 -4.92 0.23
CA PHE A 41 1.73 -4.52 -0.11
C PHE A 41 2.44 -5.60 -0.94
N MET A 42 2.36 -6.87 -0.53
CA MET A 42 2.85 -8.01 -1.29
C MET A 42 2.23 -8.05 -2.70
N LEU A 43 0.90 -7.89 -2.78
CA LEU A 43 0.18 -7.87 -4.06
C LEU A 43 0.68 -6.75 -4.97
N GLY A 44 1.04 -5.59 -4.42
CA GLY A 44 1.67 -4.50 -5.15
C GLY A 44 2.97 -4.92 -5.84
N GLY A 45 3.85 -5.65 -5.13
CA GLY A 45 5.09 -6.20 -5.69
C GLY A 45 4.83 -7.20 -6.84
N TYR A 46 3.91 -8.14 -6.65
CA TYR A 46 3.57 -9.13 -7.70
C TYR A 46 2.92 -8.50 -8.92
N LEU A 47 2.00 -7.56 -8.75
CA LEU A 47 1.35 -6.86 -9.86
C LEU A 47 2.36 -6.04 -10.67
N THR A 48 3.27 -5.35 -10.02
CA THR A 48 4.31 -4.58 -10.72
C THR A 48 5.31 -5.49 -11.41
N TRP A 49 5.68 -6.62 -10.82
CA TRP A 49 6.47 -7.64 -11.49
C TRP A 49 5.78 -8.15 -12.77
N MET A 50 4.48 -8.45 -12.70
CA MET A 50 3.69 -8.87 -13.84
C MET A 50 3.65 -7.80 -14.95
N LEU A 51 3.43 -6.54 -14.59
CA LEU A 51 3.42 -5.43 -15.55
C LEU A 51 4.78 -5.24 -16.23
N THR A 52 5.87 -5.45 -15.50
CA THR A 52 7.23 -5.27 -16.02
C THR A 52 7.70 -6.43 -16.90
N TYR A 53 7.54 -7.68 -16.42
CA TYR A 53 8.14 -8.86 -17.07
C TYR A 53 7.19 -9.66 -17.96
N GLN A 54 5.89 -9.64 -17.70
CA GLN A 54 4.91 -10.32 -18.57
C GLN A 54 4.34 -9.40 -19.63
N LEU A 55 4.02 -8.14 -19.28
CA LEU A 55 3.50 -7.17 -20.23
C LEU A 55 4.58 -6.28 -20.87
N HIS A 56 5.85 -6.40 -20.43
CA HIS A 56 6.99 -5.63 -20.97
C HIS A 56 6.73 -4.12 -21.04
N LEU A 57 6.02 -3.56 -20.05
CA LEU A 57 5.73 -2.14 -20.02
C LEU A 57 6.96 -1.33 -19.59
N PRO A 58 7.19 -0.15 -20.20
CA PRO A 58 8.21 0.77 -19.72
C PRO A 58 7.87 1.26 -18.31
N VAL A 59 8.86 1.72 -17.55
CA VAL A 59 8.71 2.16 -16.14
C VAL A 59 7.53 3.13 -15.94
N TRP A 60 7.35 4.08 -16.85
CA TRP A 60 6.22 5.02 -16.83
C TRP A 60 4.86 4.32 -17.04
N GLY A 61 4.83 3.32 -17.92
CA GLY A 61 3.64 2.49 -18.13
C GLY A 61 3.32 1.69 -16.88
N VAL A 62 4.32 1.10 -16.21
CA VAL A 62 4.16 0.38 -14.94
C VAL A 62 3.63 1.31 -13.84
N ALA A 63 4.12 2.56 -13.76
CA ALA A 63 3.65 3.53 -12.79
C ALA A 63 2.17 3.86 -12.98
N ILE A 64 1.75 4.20 -14.19
CA ILE A 64 0.36 4.59 -14.49
C ILE A 64 -0.58 3.40 -14.37
N CYS A 65 -0.29 2.29 -15.08
CA CYS A 65 -1.11 1.07 -15.03
C CYS A 65 -1.13 0.47 -13.62
N GLY A 66 0.01 0.50 -12.91
CA GLY A 66 0.11 0.04 -11.54
C GLY A 66 -0.82 0.81 -10.61
N LEU A 67 -0.80 2.15 -10.65
CA LEU A 67 -1.71 2.98 -9.84
C LEU A 67 -3.19 2.66 -10.12
N VAL A 68 -3.56 2.50 -11.39
CA VAL A 68 -4.94 2.13 -11.76
C VAL A 68 -5.29 0.73 -11.24
N CYS A 69 -4.41 -0.25 -11.41
CA CYS A 69 -4.61 -1.61 -10.89
C CYS A 69 -4.73 -1.60 -9.36
N PHE A 70 -3.87 -0.85 -8.65
CA PHE A 70 -3.94 -0.74 -7.20
C PHE A 70 -5.25 -0.11 -6.74
N ALA A 71 -5.70 0.95 -7.40
CA ALA A 71 -6.98 1.58 -7.09
C ALA A 71 -8.16 0.60 -7.29
N ILE A 72 -8.17 -0.15 -8.40
CA ILE A 72 -9.20 -1.18 -8.67
C ILE A 72 -9.14 -2.28 -7.61
N CYS A 73 -7.95 -2.78 -7.28
CA CYS A 73 -7.78 -3.80 -6.23
C CYS A 73 -8.24 -3.29 -4.86
N GLY A 74 -7.98 -2.01 -4.53
CA GLY A 74 -8.46 -1.39 -3.29
C GLY A 74 -9.98 -1.33 -3.23
N ALA A 75 -10.62 -0.91 -4.32
CA ALA A 75 -12.08 -0.90 -4.43
C ALA A 75 -12.65 -2.32 -4.35
N ALA A 76 -12.10 -3.28 -5.11
CA ALA A 76 -12.52 -4.67 -5.09
C ALA A 76 -12.40 -5.28 -3.67
N TYR A 77 -11.30 -5.03 -2.99
CA TYR A 77 -11.11 -5.47 -1.60
C TYR A 77 -12.18 -4.89 -0.67
N MET A 78 -12.48 -3.59 -0.79
CA MET A 78 -13.53 -2.94 -0.02
C MET A 78 -14.89 -3.62 -0.25
N PHE A 79 -15.27 -3.85 -1.50
CA PHE A 79 -16.57 -4.43 -1.83
C PHE A 79 -16.68 -5.92 -1.48
N THR A 80 -15.61 -6.67 -1.51
CA THR A 80 -15.61 -8.12 -1.21
C THR A 80 -15.46 -8.43 0.27
N VAL A 81 -14.60 -7.70 1.00
CA VAL A 81 -14.26 -8.02 2.39
C VAL A 81 -15.01 -7.14 3.38
N TYR A 82 -15.01 -5.83 3.18
CA TYR A 82 -15.61 -4.91 4.13
C TYR A 82 -17.11 -4.74 3.95
N TRP A 83 -17.55 -4.51 2.71
CA TRP A 83 -18.94 -4.15 2.41
C TRP A 83 -20.00 -5.14 2.87
N PRO A 84 -19.83 -6.47 2.69
CA PRO A 84 -20.80 -7.46 3.14
C PRO A 84 -20.99 -7.46 4.66
N LEU A 85 -19.94 -7.11 5.41
CA LEU A 85 -19.90 -7.20 6.87
C LEU A 85 -20.09 -5.85 7.58
N ARG A 86 -20.27 -4.77 6.82
CA ARG A 86 -20.42 -3.40 7.37
C ARG A 86 -21.57 -3.23 8.35
N SER A 87 -22.63 -4.01 8.19
CA SER A 87 -23.84 -3.97 9.01
C SER A 87 -23.78 -4.92 10.22
N SER A 88 -22.66 -5.63 10.39
CA SER A 88 -22.50 -6.51 11.54
C SER A 88 -22.49 -5.69 12.84
N PRO A 89 -23.24 -6.11 13.86
CA PRO A 89 -23.26 -5.43 15.17
C PRO A 89 -21.90 -5.49 15.88
N TRP A 90 -21.04 -6.44 15.50
CA TRP A 90 -19.74 -6.68 16.12
C TRP A 90 -18.61 -6.24 15.20
N LYS A 91 -17.86 -5.22 15.58
CA LYS A 91 -16.65 -4.77 14.83
C LYS A 91 -15.62 -5.89 14.68
N VAL A 92 -15.57 -6.83 15.63
CA VAL A 92 -14.69 -8.02 15.61
C VAL A 92 -14.93 -8.88 14.37
N THR A 93 -16.18 -8.98 13.87
CA THR A 93 -16.51 -9.75 12.67
C THR A 93 -15.73 -9.25 11.44
N VAL A 94 -15.63 -7.93 11.27
CA VAL A 94 -14.86 -7.32 10.18
C VAL A 94 -13.37 -7.62 10.35
N THR A 95 -12.85 -7.53 11.58
CA THR A 95 -11.44 -7.84 11.89
C THR A 95 -11.10 -9.30 11.54
N ILE A 96 -11.95 -10.26 11.93
CA ILE A 96 -11.76 -11.69 11.60
C ILE A 96 -11.82 -11.90 10.08
N SER A 97 -12.73 -11.22 9.38
CA SER A 97 -12.82 -11.30 7.92
C SER A 97 -11.52 -10.81 7.25
N THR A 98 -10.88 -9.77 7.78
CA THR A 98 -9.59 -9.30 7.23
C THR A 98 -8.45 -10.30 7.47
N LEU A 99 -8.49 -11.08 8.56
CA LEU A 99 -7.55 -12.20 8.77
C LEU A 99 -7.78 -13.31 7.74
N GLY A 100 -9.03 -13.70 7.50
CA GLY A 100 -9.38 -14.66 6.45
C GLY A 100 -8.95 -14.17 5.06
N ALA A 101 -9.20 -12.89 4.75
CA ALA A 101 -8.77 -12.26 3.51
C ALA A 101 -7.24 -12.24 3.37
N SER A 102 -6.50 -12.03 4.47
CA SER A 102 -5.03 -12.09 4.48
C SER A 102 -4.52 -13.46 4.04
N ILE A 103 -5.10 -14.54 4.58
CA ILE A 103 -4.74 -15.92 4.22
C ILE A 103 -5.14 -16.19 2.76
N ALA A 104 -6.36 -15.83 2.38
CA ALA A 104 -6.86 -16.04 1.01
C ALA A 104 -6.01 -15.32 -0.04
N LEU A 105 -5.66 -14.05 0.18
CA LEU A 105 -4.80 -13.29 -0.74
C LEU A 105 -3.43 -13.94 -0.90
N LYS A 106 -2.83 -14.40 0.19
CA LYS A 106 -1.53 -15.09 0.15
C LYS A 106 -1.61 -16.37 -0.68
N GLU A 107 -2.65 -17.18 -0.49
CA GLU A 107 -2.81 -18.44 -1.24
C GLU A 107 -3.19 -18.18 -2.71
N ILE A 108 -4.01 -17.16 -3.01
CA ILE A 108 -4.32 -16.77 -4.40
C ILE A 108 -3.03 -16.36 -5.14
N VAL A 109 -2.19 -15.53 -4.52
CA VAL A 109 -0.89 -15.14 -5.11
C VAL A 109 -0.01 -16.35 -5.36
N ARG A 110 0.02 -17.31 -4.40
CA ARG A 110 0.76 -18.55 -4.54
C ARG A 110 0.25 -19.44 -5.69
N LEU A 111 -1.06 -19.49 -5.89
CA LEU A 111 -1.66 -20.27 -6.99
C LEU A 111 -1.36 -19.66 -8.36
N ILE A 112 -1.29 -18.33 -8.47
CA ILE A 112 -1.08 -17.62 -9.74
C ILE A 112 0.41 -17.60 -10.13
N TRP A 113 1.29 -17.22 -9.19
CA TRP A 113 2.74 -17.00 -9.45
C TRP A 113 3.64 -18.08 -8.87
N GLY A 114 3.09 -19.04 -8.13
CA GLY A 114 3.85 -20.11 -7.48
C GLY A 114 4.46 -19.70 -6.14
N SER A 115 5.34 -20.60 -5.63
CA SER A 115 6.00 -20.41 -4.32
C SER A 115 7.44 -19.89 -4.45
N VAL A 116 7.99 -19.84 -5.67
CA VAL A 116 9.37 -19.43 -5.90
C VAL A 116 9.46 -17.92 -5.85
N PRO A 117 10.39 -17.36 -5.05
CA PRO A 117 10.61 -15.92 -5.05
C PRO A 117 11.03 -15.42 -6.43
N LEU A 118 10.44 -14.30 -6.84
CA LEU A 118 10.73 -13.66 -8.11
C LEU A 118 11.71 -12.51 -7.89
N THR A 119 12.67 -12.36 -8.81
CA THR A 119 13.61 -11.25 -8.80
C THR A 119 13.05 -10.08 -9.61
N MET A 120 13.35 -8.87 -9.17
CA MET A 120 13.03 -7.65 -9.90
C MET A 120 14.27 -6.77 -9.96
N ASP A 121 14.60 -6.27 -11.14
CA ASP A 121 15.72 -5.36 -11.32
C ASP A 121 15.43 -4.00 -10.69
N PRO A 122 16.46 -3.27 -10.23
CA PRO A 122 16.29 -1.91 -9.74
C PRO A 122 15.63 -1.02 -10.80
N ILE A 123 14.73 -0.14 -10.34
CA ILE A 123 14.04 0.81 -11.23
C ILE A 123 15.04 1.84 -11.79
N VAL A 124 16.04 2.19 -10.98
CA VAL A 124 17.16 3.06 -11.36
C VAL A 124 18.45 2.32 -11.10
N ASP A 125 19.13 1.99 -12.19
CA ASP A 125 20.45 1.36 -12.12
C ASP A 125 21.53 2.33 -11.65
N GLY A 126 22.56 1.77 -11.06
CA GLY A 126 23.76 2.49 -10.65
C GLY A 126 23.92 2.64 -9.15
N VAL A 127 25.13 3.04 -8.79
CA VAL A 127 25.55 3.28 -7.40
C VAL A 127 26.05 4.71 -7.32
N THR A 128 25.46 5.48 -6.44
CA THR A 128 25.90 6.85 -6.16
C THR A 128 26.98 6.83 -5.08
N HIS A 129 28.03 7.63 -5.32
CA HIS A 129 29.15 7.81 -4.42
C HIS A 129 29.03 9.18 -3.73
N ILE A 130 28.92 9.21 -2.42
CA ILE A 130 29.02 10.44 -1.62
C ILE A 130 30.17 10.24 -0.63
N GLY A 131 31.33 10.81 -0.97
CA GLY A 131 32.55 10.61 -0.19
C GLY A 131 33.00 9.15 -0.21
N SER A 132 33.05 8.50 0.94
CA SER A 132 33.40 7.08 1.12
C SER A 132 32.20 6.14 1.18
N ALA A 133 30.97 6.65 0.97
CA ALA A 133 29.75 5.86 1.04
C ALA A 133 29.29 5.45 -0.36
N TYR A 134 28.96 4.17 -0.53
CA TYR A 134 28.40 3.57 -1.75
C TYR A 134 26.98 3.11 -1.45
N PHE A 135 26.00 3.54 -2.24
CA PHE A 135 24.61 3.06 -2.08
C PHE A 135 23.90 3.00 -3.41
N ASN A 136 22.98 2.04 -3.54
CA ASN A 136 22.18 1.86 -4.73
C ASN A 136 21.22 3.05 -4.90
N ASN A 137 21.09 3.55 -6.12
CA ASN A 137 20.21 4.67 -6.49
C ASN A 137 18.73 4.39 -6.15
N GLN A 138 18.36 3.12 -6.03
CA GLN A 138 17.03 2.70 -5.59
C GLN A 138 16.64 3.28 -4.22
N TYR A 139 17.58 3.44 -3.28
CA TYR A 139 17.31 4.07 -1.97
C TYR A 139 16.89 5.54 -2.08
N ILE A 140 17.55 6.28 -2.98
CA ILE A 140 17.18 7.68 -3.26
C ILE A 140 15.79 7.74 -3.88
N LEU A 141 15.50 6.85 -4.83
CA LEU A 141 14.19 6.77 -5.47
C LEU A 141 13.07 6.54 -4.44
N ILE A 142 13.29 5.63 -3.48
CA ILE A 142 12.34 5.36 -2.39
C ILE A 142 12.08 6.62 -1.57
N LEU A 143 13.11 7.40 -1.24
CA LEU A 143 12.96 8.63 -0.47
C LEU A 143 12.17 9.69 -1.25
N VAL A 144 12.47 9.86 -2.54
CA VAL A 144 11.80 10.86 -3.39
C VAL A 144 10.34 10.48 -3.64
N ILE A 145 10.07 9.26 -4.09
CA ILE A 145 8.70 8.81 -4.37
C ILE A 145 7.91 8.67 -3.07
N GLY A 146 8.48 8.07 -2.04
CA GLY A 146 7.84 7.92 -0.75
C GLY A 146 7.48 9.24 -0.11
N GLY A 147 8.42 10.19 -0.07
CA GLY A 147 8.18 11.55 0.42
C GLY A 147 7.15 12.30 -0.43
N GLY A 148 7.20 12.17 -1.75
CA GLY A 148 6.23 12.73 -2.68
C GLY A 148 4.82 12.18 -2.46
N LEU A 149 4.67 10.88 -2.24
CA LEU A 149 3.39 10.25 -1.94
C LEU A 149 2.83 10.69 -0.58
N MET A 150 3.68 10.78 0.44
CA MET A 150 3.26 11.30 1.75
C MET A 150 2.75 12.73 1.65
N LEU A 151 3.49 13.58 0.95
CA LEU A 151 3.06 14.96 0.69
C LEU A 151 1.77 14.98 -0.13
N GLY A 152 1.65 14.14 -1.15
CA GLY A 152 0.45 14.00 -1.97
C GLY A 152 -0.79 13.62 -1.14
N VAL A 153 -0.66 12.67 -0.22
CA VAL A 153 -1.74 12.29 0.70
C VAL A 153 -2.09 13.43 1.64
N TYR A 154 -1.08 14.13 2.19
CA TYR A 154 -1.32 15.31 3.01
C TYR A 154 -2.13 16.37 2.25
N VAL A 155 -1.71 16.71 1.04
CA VAL A 155 -2.42 17.69 0.18
C VAL A 155 -3.83 17.19 -0.17
N LEU A 156 -3.98 15.90 -0.48
CA LEU A 156 -5.27 15.30 -0.77
C LEU A 156 -6.24 15.47 0.41
N PHE A 157 -5.81 15.17 1.62
CA PHE A 157 -6.68 15.25 2.79
C PHE A 157 -6.93 16.69 3.26
N GLU A 158 -5.92 17.56 3.26
CA GLU A 158 -6.03 18.93 3.78
C GLU A 158 -6.59 19.93 2.75
N LYS A 159 -6.29 19.75 1.47
CA LYS A 159 -6.56 20.76 0.44
C LYS A 159 -7.69 20.39 -0.51
N THR A 160 -8.06 19.08 -0.63
CA THR A 160 -9.08 18.68 -1.59
C THR A 160 -10.46 18.48 -0.95
N PHE A 161 -11.51 18.71 -1.73
CA PHE A 161 -12.88 18.46 -1.32
C PHE A 161 -13.14 16.97 -1.03
N ILE A 162 -12.55 16.08 -1.85
CA ILE A 162 -12.65 14.63 -1.67
C ILE A 162 -12.03 14.19 -0.32
N GLY A 163 -10.86 14.73 0.02
CA GLY A 163 -10.23 14.44 1.31
C GLY A 163 -11.06 14.91 2.50
N LYS A 164 -11.71 16.09 2.39
CA LYS A 164 -12.64 16.58 3.43
C LYS A 164 -13.86 15.69 3.59
N ILE A 165 -14.43 15.17 2.50
CA ILE A 165 -15.51 14.19 2.54
C ILE A 165 -15.06 12.90 3.26
N MET A 166 -13.86 12.41 2.94
CA MET A 166 -13.29 11.24 3.62
C MET A 166 -13.10 11.48 5.12
N GLN A 167 -12.60 12.65 5.51
CA GLN A 167 -12.42 13.03 6.91
C GLN A 167 -13.77 13.14 7.64
N ALA A 168 -14.76 13.80 7.06
CA ALA A 168 -16.10 13.93 7.64
C ALA A 168 -16.73 12.55 7.88
N THR A 169 -16.66 11.66 6.89
CA THR A 169 -17.17 10.29 6.99
C THR A 169 -16.42 9.47 8.05
N ALA A 170 -15.13 9.73 8.25
CA ALA A 170 -14.31 9.07 9.26
C ALA A 170 -14.66 9.54 10.68
N GLN A 171 -15.11 10.77 10.86
CA GLN A 171 -15.52 11.31 12.16
C GLN A 171 -16.89 10.76 12.57
N ASP A 172 -17.89 10.90 11.73
CA ASP A 172 -19.25 10.41 11.99
C ASP A 172 -19.94 10.02 10.69
N ARG A 173 -20.11 8.71 10.48
CA ARG A 173 -20.78 8.17 9.29
C ARG A 173 -22.28 8.46 9.26
N TYR A 174 -22.91 8.43 10.46
CA TYR A 174 -24.35 8.65 10.54
C TYR A 174 -24.68 10.10 10.22
N ALA A 175 -24.00 11.05 10.85
CA ALA A 175 -24.13 12.46 10.57
C ALA A 175 -23.80 12.80 9.11
N SER A 176 -22.75 12.20 8.54
CA SER A 176 -22.37 12.36 7.12
C SER A 176 -23.47 11.92 6.18
N ASN A 177 -24.11 10.77 6.45
CA ASN A 177 -25.25 10.29 5.65
C ASN A 177 -26.47 11.23 5.74
N LEU A 178 -26.75 11.79 6.90
CA LEU A 178 -27.87 12.72 7.10
C LEU A 178 -27.74 14.01 6.28
N ILE A 179 -26.52 14.50 6.11
CA ILE A 179 -26.21 15.69 5.28
C ILE A 179 -25.99 15.36 3.80
N GLY A 180 -26.25 14.10 3.38
CA GLY A 180 -26.22 13.68 1.99
C GLY A 180 -24.82 13.29 1.45
N ILE A 181 -23.81 13.14 2.31
CA ILE A 181 -22.49 12.67 1.87
C ILE A 181 -22.57 11.17 1.53
N PRO A 182 -22.16 10.76 0.31
CA PRO A 182 -22.15 9.35 -0.07
C PRO A 182 -21.00 8.60 0.63
N THR A 183 -21.25 8.09 1.82
CA THR A 183 -20.24 7.43 2.68
C THR A 183 -19.59 6.21 2.02
N ILE A 184 -20.30 5.52 1.10
CA ILE A 184 -19.75 4.43 0.29
C ILE A 184 -18.58 4.93 -0.54
N VAL A 185 -18.77 6.04 -1.25
CA VAL A 185 -17.73 6.62 -2.12
C VAL A 185 -16.53 7.08 -1.31
N ALA A 186 -16.76 7.69 -0.15
CA ALA A 186 -15.70 8.12 0.75
C ALA A 186 -14.86 6.94 1.26
N ILE A 187 -15.51 5.88 1.73
CA ILE A 187 -14.81 4.67 2.23
C ILE A 187 -14.08 3.97 1.08
N SER A 188 -14.74 3.79 -0.07
CA SER A 188 -14.12 3.20 -1.26
C SER A 188 -12.86 3.96 -1.68
N GLY A 189 -12.95 5.30 -1.77
CA GLY A 189 -11.82 6.16 -2.07
C GLY A 189 -10.68 6.01 -1.08
N THR A 190 -10.98 5.87 0.21
CA THR A 190 -9.95 5.64 1.25
C THR A 190 -9.24 4.30 1.03
N TYR A 191 -9.96 3.22 0.69
CA TYR A 191 -9.36 1.93 0.36
C TYR A 191 -8.52 2.00 -0.92
N MET A 192 -8.97 2.74 -1.94
CA MET A 192 -8.20 2.95 -3.18
C MET A 192 -6.88 3.68 -2.89
N VAL A 193 -6.92 4.79 -2.15
CA VAL A 193 -5.71 5.54 -1.76
C VAL A 193 -4.77 4.69 -0.91
N SER A 194 -5.32 3.97 0.07
CA SER A 194 -4.54 3.07 0.93
C SER A 194 -3.85 1.96 0.14
N MET A 195 -4.56 1.35 -0.83
CA MET A 195 -3.97 0.33 -1.70
C MET A 195 -2.91 0.92 -2.64
N CYS A 196 -3.10 2.13 -3.15
CA CYS A 196 -2.07 2.82 -3.95
C CYS A 196 -0.79 3.05 -3.14
N LEU A 197 -0.90 3.49 -1.89
CA LEU A 197 0.26 3.68 -1.01
C LEU A 197 0.99 2.35 -0.74
N SER A 198 0.25 1.31 -0.37
CA SER A 198 0.81 -0.02 -0.11
C SER A 198 1.37 -0.65 -1.38
N GLY A 199 0.66 -0.52 -2.51
CA GLY A 199 1.07 -1.08 -3.79
C GLY A 199 2.36 -0.44 -4.32
N VAL A 200 2.46 0.89 -4.27
CA VAL A 200 3.70 1.60 -4.64
C VAL A 200 4.82 1.27 -3.66
N GLY A 201 4.53 1.18 -2.35
CA GLY A 201 5.51 0.71 -1.38
C GLY A 201 6.05 -0.69 -1.71
N GLY A 202 5.16 -1.63 -2.10
CA GLY A 202 5.51 -2.97 -2.56
C GLY A 202 6.36 -2.94 -3.84
N TRP A 203 6.01 -2.10 -4.80
CA TRP A 203 6.81 -1.89 -6.02
C TRP A 203 8.22 -1.40 -5.71
N LEU A 204 8.34 -0.37 -4.88
CA LEU A 204 9.64 0.19 -4.50
C LEU A 204 10.50 -0.76 -3.67
N ALA A 205 9.87 -1.65 -2.89
CA ALA A 205 10.54 -2.65 -2.07
C ALA A 205 11.00 -3.87 -2.87
N SER A 206 10.33 -4.20 -3.97
CA SER A 206 10.56 -5.42 -4.76
C SER A 206 11.99 -5.60 -5.26
N PRO A 207 12.73 -4.56 -5.71
CA PRO A 207 14.14 -4.69 -6.10
C PRO A 207 15.10 -4.92 -4.93
N LEU A 208 14.71 -4.54 -3.71
CA LEU A 208 15.55 -4.69 -2.51
C LEU A 208 15.28 -6.02 -1.78
N PHE A 209 14.02 -6.44 -1.81
CA PHE A 209 13.56 -7.69 -1.24
C PHE A 209 12.94 -8.51 -2.38
N LEU A 210 13.31 -9.74 -2.51
CA LEU A 210 12.69 -10.63 -3.51
C LEU A 210 11.16 -10.54 -3.43
N VAL A 211 10.50 -10.51 -4.59
CA VAL A 211 9.02 -10.56 -4.65
C VAL A 211 8.60 -11.97 -4.22
N SER A 212 8.16 -12.05 -2.99
CA SER A 212 7.82 -13.31 -2.32
C SER A 212 6.65 -13.11 -1.34
N GLN A 213 6.06 -14.21 -0.92
CA GLN A 213 4.99 -14.20 0.06
C GLN A 213 5.41 -13.64 1.43
N SER A 214 6.72 -13.60 1.71
CA SER A 214 7.27 -13.04 2.94
C SER A 214 7.19 -11.51 2.97
N LEU A 215 7.06 -10.82 1.83
CA LEU A 215 6.87 -9.36 1.78
C LEU A 215 5.66 -8.92 2.61
N GLY A 216 4.55 -9.66 2.53
CA GLY A 216 3.36 -9.38 3.32
C GLY A 216 3.59 -9.52 4.83
N SER A 217 4.40 -10.47 5.27
CA SER A 217 4.72 -10.67 6.68
C SER A 217 5.72 -9.65 7.21
N MET A 218 6.67 -9.19 6.39
CA MET A 218 7.55 -8.05 6.71
C MET A 218 6.73 -6.79 6.96
N ALA A 219 5.74 -6.59 6.14
CA ALA A 219 4.80 -5.50 6.24
C ALA A 219 3.98 -5.54 7.54
N GLN A 220 3.55 -6.71 7.98
CA GLN A 220 2.84 -6.87 9.26
C GLN A 220 3.72 -6.52 10.46
N LYS A 221 5.03 -6.73 10.40
CA LYS A 221 5.96 -6.31 11.47
C LYS A 221 5.99 -4.80 11.67
N ALA A 222 5.73 -4.02 10.62
CA ALA A 222 5.61 -2.56 10.73
C ALA A 222 4.43 -2.09 11.60
N PHE A 223 3.48 -3.00 11.92
CA PHE A 223 2.34 -2.70 12.80
C PHE A 223 2.62 -3.07 14.26
N ALA A 224 3.60 -3.93 14.49
CA ALA A 224 3.91 -4.46 15.82
C ALA A 224 5.03 -3.68 16.54
N GLY A 225 5.77 -2.84 15.82
CA GLY A 225 6.79 -1.94 16.35
C GLY A 225 6.30 -0.52 16.43
#